data_4ba68200253a3e77703e25070185ac8a
#
_entry.id   4ba68200253a3e77703e25070185ac8a
#
_cell.length_a   1.000
_cell.length_b   1.000
_cell.length_c   1.000
_cell.angle_alpha   90.00
_cell.angle_beta   90.00
_cell.angle_gamma   90.00
#
_symmetry.space_group_name_H-M   'P 1'
#
loop_
_entity.id
_entity.type
_entity.pdbx_description
1 polymer ?
#
loop_
_entity_poly.entity_id
_entity_poly.type
_entity_poly.pdbx_seq_one_letter_code
_entity_poly.pdbx_strand_id
1 'polypeptide(L)'
;MDMKTYLNKLLSMTKKHINNSQLKAKIHISRNKYRLYWREKIESSDVLAQAIWIISNTDSIITADAGNHLLNAAVLLEPKKCGYFFLDTGLRAMGTGICSAVGMALADRSNHYIAITGDGCMLMNGNVMHIAFVNKLPITFVVFNNHALGRVRIGQTIMNDYRGSDINNVDFMLYGKALGMQSYCFSSLIEFESCLLYTSPSPRDMRRS
;
A
#
# COMPACT_ATOMS: atom_id res chain seq x y z
N MET A 1 -37.60 -9.03 7.27
CA MET A 1 -36.84 -9.51 6.10
C MET A 1 -35.45 -9.87 6.60
N ASP A 2 -35.02 -11.11 6.43
CA ASP A 2 -33.70 -11.52 6.88
C ASP A 2 -32.56 -10.94 6.00
N MET A 3 -31.34 -10.88 6.54
CA MET A 3 -30.17 -10.28 5.88
C MET A 3 -29.89 -10.92 4.53
N LYS A 4 -30.06 -12.23 4.40
CA LYS A 4 -29.80 -12.99 3.16
C LYS A 4 -30.77 -12.57 2.05
N THR A 5 -32.04 -12.43 2.36
CA THR A 5 -33.08 -11.96 1.43
C THR A 5 -32.82 -10.51 1.02
N TYR A 6 -32.41 -9.65 1.96
CA TYR A 6 -32.05 -8.26 1.66
C TYR A 6 -30.83 -8.17 0.71
N LEU A 7 -29.76 -8.92 1.00
CA LEU A 7 -28.55 -8.97 0.15
C LEU A 7 -28.86 -9.51 -1.25
N ASN A 8 -29.67 -10.56 -1.36
CA ASN A 8 -30.08 -11.11 -2.66
C ASN A 8 -30.89 -10.10 -3.47
N LYS A 9 -31.74 -9.32 -2.81
CA LYS A 9 -32.52 -8.24 -3.45
C LYS A 9 -31.59 -7.12 -3.93
N LEU A 10 -30.63 -6.68 -3.11
CA LEU A 10 -29.60 -5.72 -3.52
C LEU A 10 -28.78 -6.23 -4.71
N LEU A 11 -28.31 -7.48 -4.67
CA LEU A 11 -27.57 -8.10 -5.76
C LEU A 11 -28.38 -8.16 -7.06
N SER A 12 -29.70 -8.46 -6.98
CA SER A 12 -30.56 -8.47 -8.16
C SER A 12 -30.76 -7.08 -8.75
N MET A 13 -30.87 -6.07 -7.90
CA MET A 13 -30.97 -4.66 -8.33
C MET A 13 -29.67 -4.16 -8.96
N THR A 14 -28.50 -4.49 -8.37
CA THR A 14 -27.20 -4.09 -8.90
C THR A 14 -26.87 -4.79 -10.21
N LYS A 15 -27.21 -6.06 -10.38
CA LYS A 15 -27.04 -6.77 -11.68
C LYS A 15 -27.79 -6.10 -12.82
N LYS A 16 -28.97 -5.52 -12.54
CA LYS A 16 -29.77 -4.82 -13.55
C LYS A 16 -29.15 -3.48 -13.98
N HIS A 17 -28.39 -2.81 -13.09
CA HIS A 17 -27.77 -1.52 -13.37
C HIS A 17 -26.33 -1.62 -13.95
N ILE A 18 -25.60 -2.69 -13.65
CA ILE A 18 -24.19 -2.85 -14.06
C ILE A 18 -24.01 -3.18 -15.55
N ASN A 19 -25.05 -3.58 -16.24
CA ASN A 19 -25.00 -3.93 -17.68
C ASN A 19 -25.18 -2.72 -18.62
N ASN A 20 -25.18 -1.50 -18.12
CA ASN A 20 -25.26 -0.31 -18.95
C ASN A 20 -23.90 0.04 -19.54
N SER A 21 -23.68 -0.28 -20.81
CA SER A 21 -22.46 0.02 -21.56
C SER A 21 -22.10 1.52 -21.52
N GLN A 22 -23.09 2.40 -21.53
CA GLN A 22 -22.90 3.85 -21.45
C GLN A 22 -22.36 4.27 -20.08
N LEU A 23 -22.83 3.66 -18.97
CA LEU A 23 -22.32 3.94 -17.63
C LEU A 23 -20.86 3.46 -17.48
N LYS A 24 -20.56 2.25 -18.01
CA LYS A 24 -19.18 1.75 -18.02
C LYS A 24 -18.25 2.67 -18.81
N ALA A 25 -18.68 3.16 -19.99
CA ALA A 25 -17.92 4.11 -20.78
C ALA A 25 -17.70 5.43 -20.05
N LYS A 26 -18.73 5.98 -19.39
CA LYS A 26 -18.61 7.22 -18.59
C LYS A 26 -17.63 7.05 -17.42
N ILE A 27 -17.73 5.93 -16.70
CA ILE A 27 -16.80 5.61 -15.60
C ILE A 27 -15.37 5.54 -16.14
N HIS A 28 -15.15 4.85 -17.25
CA HIS A 28 -13.83 4.72 -17.87
C HIS A 28 -13.25 6.10 -18.28
N ILE A 29 -14.05 6.93 -18.92
CA ILE A 29 -13.64 8.30 -19.32
C ILE A 29 -13.31 9.14 -18.08
N SER A 30 -14.12 9.08 -17.04
CA SER A 30 -13.89 9.83 -15.80
C SER A 30 -12.63 9.35 -15.08
N ARG A 31 -12.38 8.04 -15.03
CA ARG A 31 -11.15 7.47 -14.46
C ARG A 31 -9.93 7.92 -15.25
N ASN A 32 -9.96 7.88 -16.59
CA ASN A 32 -8.86 8.33 -17.42
C ASN A 32 -8.56 9.81 -17.26
N LYS A 33 -9.58 10.68 -17.18
CA LYS A 33 -9.40 12.10 -16.88
C LYS A 33 -8.74 12.32 -15.52
N TYR A 34 -9.21 11.62 -14.50
CA TYR A 34 -8.67 11.67 -13.15
C TYR A 34 -7.21 11.22 -13.13
N ARG A 35 -6.90 10.12 -13.82
CA ARG A 35 -5.55 9.58 -13.94
C ARG A 35 -4.58 10.54 -14.64
N LEU A 36 -5.00 11.14 -15.75
CA LEU A 36 -4.21 12.14 -16.47
C LEU A 36 -3.95 13.39 -15.61
N TYR A 37 -4.97 13.88 -14.92
CA TYR A 37 -4.85 15.00 -13.99
C TYR A 37 -3.83 14.73 -12.89
N TRP A 38 -3.90 13.56 -12.25
CA TRP A 38 -2.97 13.22 -11.18
C TRP A 38 -1.57 12.92 -11.70
N ARG A 39 -1.44 12.28 -12.87
CA ARG A 39 -0.14 12.06 -13.50
C ARG A 39 0.63 13.38 -13.71
N GLU A 40 -0.02 14.39 -14.28
CA GLU A 40 0.57 15.71 -14.46
C GLU A 40 0.94 16.38 -13.12
N LYS A 41 0.11 16.21 -12.10
CA LYS A 41 0.38 16.69 -10.74
C LYS A 41 1.50 15.93 -10.03
N ILE A 42 1.62 14.63 -10.25
CA ILE A 42 2.60 13.75 -9.58
C ILE A 42 4.01 14.04 -10.08
N GLU A 43 4.19 14.33 -11.36
CA GLU A 43 5.51 14.69 -11.91
C GLU A 43 6.12 15.92 -11.23
N SER A 44 5.29 16.79 -10.65
CA SER A 44 5.70 17.97 -9.85
C SER A 44 5.50 17.80 -8.34
N SER A 45 5.14 16.61 -7.87
CA SER A 45 4.79 16.35 -6.47
C SER A 45 5.96 15.82 -5.64
N ASP A 46 5.70 15.57 -4.36
CA ASP A 46 6.70 15.02 -3.45
C ASP A 46 7.09 13.56 -3.79
N VAL A 47 8.23 13.14 -3.28
CA VAL A 47 8.82 11.80 -3.49
C VAL A 47 7.86 10.69 -3.05
N LEU A 48 7.06 10.90 -2.00
CA LEU A 48 6.09 9.93 -1.50
C LEU A 48 5.02 9.60 -2.56
N ALA A 49 4.44 10.64 -3.18
CA ALA A 49 3.41 10.46 -4.21
C ALA A 49 3.97 9.76 -5.45
N GLN A 50 5.18 10.13 -5.88
CA GLN A 50 5.86 9.52 -7.02
C GLN A 50 6.20 8.04 -6.76
N ALA A 51 6.70 7.71 -5.57
CA ALA A 51 6.98 6.31 -5.20
C ALA A 51 5.70 5.46 -5.16
N ILE A 52 4.60 5.98 -4.63
CA ILE A 52 3.31 5.28 -4.63
C ILE A 52 2.79 5.06 -6.06
N TRP A 53 2.99 6.04 -6.94
CA TRP A 53 2.66 5.90 -8.36
C TRP A 53 3.45 4.77 -9.03
N ILE A 54 4.75 4.67 -8.76
CA ILE A 54 5.59 3.56 -9.23
C ILE A 54 5.04 2.23 -8.74
N ILE A 55 4.71 2.12 -7.46
CA ILE A 55 4.12 0.91 -6.86
C ILE A 55 2.79 0.54 -7.56
N SER A 56 1.97 1.52 -7.95
CA SER A 56 0.68 1.28 -8.61
C SER A 56 0.80 0.58 -9.97
N ASN A 57 1.98 0.66 -10.60
CA ASN A 57 2.23 0.02 -11.89
C ASN A 57 2.64 -1.45 -11.77
N THR A 58 2.89 -1.95 -10.56
CA THR A 58 3.22 -3.35 -10.32
C THR A 58 1.99 -4.26 -10.43
N ASP A 59 2.22 -5.56 -10.59
CA ASP A 59 1.14 -6.57 -10.57
C ASP A 59 1.12 -7.27 -9.19
N SER A 60 1.04 -6.47 -8.14
CA SER A 60 1.11 -6.92 -6.75
C SER A 60 -0.18 -6.61 -6.01
N ILE A 61 -0.47 -7.38 -4.98
CA ILE A 61 -1.50 -7.04 -4.01
C ILE A 61 -0.89 -6.06 -3.01
N ILE A 62 -1.51 -4.90 -2.85
CA ILE A 62 -0.97 -3.80 -2.06
C ILE A 62 -1.76 -3.67 -0.77
N THR A 63 -1.06 -3.55 0.35
CA THR A 63 -1.63 -3.10 1.62
C THR A 63 -1.05 -1.75 1.98
N ALA A 64 -1.84 -0.90 2.62
CA ALA A 64 -1.36 0.39 3.12
C ALA A 64 -1.66 0.56 4.60
N ASP A 65 -0.65 0.96 5.33
CA ASP A 65 -0.72 1.23 6.77
C ASP A 65 -1.20 2.65 7.07
N ALA A 66 -1.57 2.94 8.30
CA ALA A 66 -2.03 4.25 8.72
C ALA A 66 -0.93 5.33 8.60
N GLY A 67 -1.23 6.44 7.93
CA GLY A 67 -0.29 7.56 7.76
C GLY A 67 -0.57 8.42 6.52
N ASN A 68 0.37 9.29 6.18
CA ASN A 68 0.29 10.10 4.95
C ASN A 68 0.36 9.22 3.70
N HIS A 69 1.16 8.16 3.75
CA HIS A 69 1.28 7.15 2.69
C HIS A 69 -0.06 6.47 2.39
N LEU A 70 -0.91 6.21 3.39
CA LEU A 70 -2.25 5.67 3.16
C LEU A 70 -3.14 6.62 2.36
N LEU A 71 -3.11 7.92 2.69
CA LEU A 71 -3.92 8.91 1.97
C LEU A 71 -3.48 9.03 0.51
N ASN A 72 -2.17 9.09 0.28
CA ASN A 72 -1.63 9.09 -1.08
C ASN A 72 -1.96 7.79 -1.82
N ALA A 73 -1.83 6.63 -1.15
CA ALA A 73 -2.20 5.35 -1.73
C ALA A 73 -3.68 5.30 -2.10
N ALA A 74 -4.58 5.75 -1.23
CA ALA A 74 -6.03 5.77 -1.49
C ALA A 74 -6.42 6.65 -2.68
N VAL A 75 -5.65 7.70 -2.96
CA VAL A 75 -5.88 8.62 -4.08
C VAL A 75 -5.23 8.14 -5.37
N LEU A 76 -4.02 7.60 -5.29
CA LEU A 76 -3.16 7.37 -6.46
C LEU A 76 -3.18 5.92 -6.95
N LEU A 77 -3.44 4.94 -6.06
CA LEU A 77 -3.45 3.55 -6.47
C LEU A 77 -4.67 3.22 -7.32
N GLU A 78 -4.42 2.62 -8.47
CA GLU A 78 -5.45 2.02 -9.31
C GLU A 78 -5.25 0.50 -9.33
N PRO A 79 -5.91 -0.24 -8.44
CA PRO A 79 -5.77 -1.69 -8.42
C PRO A 79 -6.28 -2.30 -9.72
N LYS A 80 -5.47 -3.15 -10.34
CA LYS A 80 -5.81 -3.80 -11.63
C LYS A 80 -7.02 -4.72 -11.53
N LYS A 81 -7.26 -5.28 -10.34
CA LYS A 81 -8.37 -6.19 -10.04
C LYS A 81 -8.99 -5.85 -8.70
N CYS A 82 -10.26 -6.24 -8.52
CA CYS A 82 -10.89 -6.20 -7.21
C CYS A 82 -10.09 -7.09 -6.24
N GLY A 83 -9.87 -6.61 -5.00
CA GLY A 83 -9.08 -7.32 -4.00
C GLY A 83 -7.57 -7.16 -4.13
N TYR A 84 -7.07 -6.23 -4.95
CA TYR A 84 -5.64 -5.94 -5.10
C TYR A 84 -5.16 -4.74 -4.29
N PHE A 85 -6.06 -4.08 -3.57
CA PHE A 85 -5.69 -3.02 -2.62
C PHE A 85 -6.49 -3.16 -1.34
N PHE A 86 -5.77 -3.25 -0.21
CA PHE A 86 -6.32 -3.39 1.13
C PHE A 86 -5.82 -2.29 2.04
N LEU A 87 -6.74 -1.71 2.79
CA LEU A 87 -6.44 -0.74 3.83
C LEU A 87 -7.41 -0.93 5.00
N ASP A 88 -6.94 -0.67 6.21
CA ASP A 88 -7.81 -0.65 7.37
C ASP A 88 -8.64 0.66 7.36
N THR A 89 -9.95 0.52 7.15
CA THR A 89 -10.90 1.63 7.20
C THR A 89 -11.60 1.75 8.54
N GLY A 90 -11.46 0.76 9.41
CA GLY A 90 -12.08 0.72 10.73
C GLY A 90 -11.34 1.59 11.73
N LEU A 91 -10.52 0.98 12.55
CA LEU A 91 -9.76 1.67 13.60
C LEU A 91 -8.53 2.41 13.08
N ARG A 92 -8.06 2.07 11.90
CA ARG A 92 -6.82 2.61 11.30
C ARG A 92 -5.62 2.46 12.22
N ALA A 93 -5.52 1.30 12.87
CA ALA A 93 -4.43 1.02 13.78
C ALA A 93 -3.10 0.95 13.02
N MET A 94 -2.06 1.57 13.59
CA MET A 94 -0.71 1.54 13.02
C MET A 94 -0.16 0.11 13.03
N GLY A 95 0.45 -0.33 11.92
CA GLY A 95 1.02 -1.67 11.74
C GLY A 95 0.04 -2.72 11.20
N THR A 96 -1.24 -2.40 11.03
CA THR A 96 -2.22 -3.34 10.45
C THR A 96 -1.92 -3.69 9.00
N GLY A 97 -1.41 -2.73 8.22
CA GLY A 97 -1.04 -2.95 6.82
C GLY A 97 0.05 -4.01 6.66
N ILE A 98 1.09 -3.93 7.49
CA ILE A 98 2.20 -4.90 7.51
C ILE A 98 1.69 -6.30 7.89
N CYS A 99 0.92 -6.38 8.99
CA CYS A 99 0.37 -7.64 9.49
C CYS A 99 -0.59 -8.28 8.47
N SER A 100 -1.42 -7.47 7.81
CA SER A 100 -2.35 -7.93 6.78
C SER A 100 -1.62 -8.51 5.57
N ALA A 101 -0.53 -7.87 5.11
CA ALA A 101 0.28 -8.40 4.02
C ALA A 101 0.85 -9.78 4.35
N VAL A 102 1.40 -9.94 5.57
CA VAL A 102 1.96 -11.22 6.01
C VAL A 102 0.85 -12.28 6.12
N GLY A 103 -0.30 -11.95 6.71
CA GLY A 103 -1.44 -12.87 6.80
C GLY A 103 -1.96 -13.32 5.44
N MET A 104 -2.11 -12.40 4.49
CA MET A 104 -2.55 -12.72 3.13
C MET A 104 -1.53 -13.57 2.39
N ALA A 105 -0.23 -13.26 2.50
CA ALA A 105 0.82 -14.05 1.84
C ALA A 105 1.00 -15.45 2.46
N LEU A 106 0.67 -15.63 3.74
CA LEU A 106 0.59 -16.96 4.34
C LEU A 106 -0.57 -17.76 3.77
N ALA A 107 -1.71 -17.12 3.53
CA ALA A 107 -2.91 -17.76 2.98
C ALA A 107 -2.79 -18.06 1.48
N ASP A 108 -2.14 -17.18 0.71
CA ASP A 108 -1.95 -17.33 -0.73
C ASP A 108 -0.55 -16.86 -1.15
N ARG A 109 0.30 -17.81 -1.52
CA ARG A 109 1.68 -17.57 -1.96
C ARG A 109 1.81 -17.38 -3.48
N SER A 110 0.72 -17.44 -4.21
CA SER A 110 0.72 -17.33 -5.68
C SER A 110 0.84 -15.89 -6.18
N ASN A 111 0.63 -14.92 -5.29
CA ASN A 111 0.71 -13.50 -5.56
C ASN A 111 1.91 -12.86 -4.86
N HIS A 112 2.43 -11.78 -5.43
CA HIS A 112 3.38 -10.92 -4.74
C HIS A 112 2.63 -9.84 -3.98
N TYR A 113 3.11 -9.50 -2.78
CA TYR A 113 2.49 -8.51 -1.90
C TYR A 113 3.44 -7.33 -1.67
N ILE A 114 2.89 -6.12 -1.64
CA ILE A 114 3.63 -4.92 -1.25
C ILE A 114 2.93 -4.29 -0.06
N ALA A 115 3.63 -4.21 1.06
CA ALA A 115 3.16 -3.51 2.25
C ALA A 115 3.73 -2.10 2.27
N ILE A 116 2.88 -1.09 2.04
CA ILE A 116 3.23 0.33 2.16
C ILE A 116 3.05 0.74 3.61
N THR A 117 4.12 1.22 4.25
CA THR A 117 4.11 1.59 5.66
C THR A 117 4.95 2.84 5.94
N GLY A 118 4.79 3.42 7.12
CA GLY A 118 5.65 4.48 7.63
C GLY A 118 6.55 4.00 8.75
N ASP A 119 7.53 4.83 9.10
CA ASP A 119 8.49 4.60 10.19
C ASP A 119 7.81 4.24 11.51
N GLY A 120 6.80 5.01 11.94
CA GLY A 120 6.07 4.75 13.17
C GLY A 120 5.32 3.42 13.16
N CYS A 121 4.69 3.06 12.05
CA CYS A 121 3.98 1.79 11.90
C CYS A 121 4.96 0.62 11.89
N MET A 122 6.11 0.79 11.22
CA MET A 122 7.17 -0.22 11.18
C MET A 122 7.75 -0.48 12.58
N LEU A 123 7.94 0.55 13.40
CA LEU A 123 8.40 0.38 14.78
C LEU A 123 7.40 -0.34 15.69
N MET A 124 6.10 -0.22 15.40
CA MET A 124 5.08 -0.91 16.20
C MET A 124 4.97 -2.40 15.90
N ASN A 125 5.01 -2.79 14.63
CA ASN A 125 4.73 -4.17 14.22
C ASN A 125 5.74 -4.74 13.21
N GLY A 126 6.85 -4.07 12.95
CA GLY A 126 7.84 -4.51 11.96
C GLY A 126 8.51 -5.86 12.27
N ASN A 127 8.48 -6.30 13.53
CA ASN A 127 8.96 -7.64 13.93
C ASN A 127 8.26 -8.77 13.15
N VAL A 128 7.06 -8.55 12.63
CA VAL A 128 6.33 -9.52 11.80
C VAL A 128 7.08 -9.85 10.48
N MET A 129 8.03 -9.00 10.05
CA MET A 129 8.91 -9.29 8.91
C MET A 129 9.70 -10.59 9.10
N HIS A 130 10.04 -10.95 10.35
CA HIS A 130 10.71 -12.21 10.63
C HIS A 130 9.84 -13.42 10.25
N ILE A 131 8.52 -13.33 10.44
CA ILE A 131 7.57 -14.37 9.99
C ILE A 131 7.62 -14.49 8.47
N ALA A 132 7.68 -13.37 7.75
CA ALA A 132 7.80 -13.37 6.30
C ALA A 132 9.12 -14.03 5.85
N PHE A 133 10.22 -13.73 6.52
CA PHE A 133 11.53 -14.32 6.23
C PHE A 133 11.54 -15.84 6.44
N VAL A 134 11.14 -16.31 7.63
CA VAL A 134 11.15 -17.75 7.98
C VAL A 134 10.26 -18.55 7.02
N ASN A 135 9.13 -17.99 6.61
CA ASN A 135 8.20 -18.67 5.72
C ASN A 135 8.49 -18.40 4.23
N LYS A 136 9.53 -17.64 3.89
CA LYS A 136 9.91 -17.28 2.51
C LYS A 136 8.71 -16.71 1.73
N LEU A 137 8.00 -15.75 2.35
CA LEU A 137 6.81 -15.17 1.76
C LEU A 137 7.17 -14.17 0.65
N PRO A 138 6.40 -14.10 -0.44
CA PRO A 138 6.61 -13.17 -1.54
C PRO A 138 6.11 -11.75 -1.18
N ILE A 139 6.79 -11.08 -0.23
CA ILE A 139 6.41 -9.75 0.26
C ILE A 139 7.57 -8.78 0.12
N THR A 140 7.27 -7.58 -0.37
CA THR A 140 8.13 -6.39 -0.29
C THR A 140 7.54 -5.40 0.71
N PHE A 141 8.33 -4.99 1.70
CA PHE A 141 7.96 -3.93 2.65
C PHE A 141 8.57 -2.61 2.19
N VAL A 142 7.73 -1.60 1.93
CA VAL A 142 8.17 -0.26 1.53
C VAL A 142 7.93 0.69 2.69
N VAL A 143 9.01 1.15 3.31
CA VAL A 143 8.99 2.03 4.49
C VAL A 143 9.26 3.46 4.07
N PHE A 144 8.28 4.33 4.24
CA PHE A 144 8.47 5.77 4.10
C PHE A 144 8.92 6.35 5.44
N ASN A 145 10.19 6.76 5.49
CA ASN A 145 10.83 7.27 6.70
C ASN A 145 10.97 8.79 6.61
N ASN A 146 10.17 9.52 7.36
CA ASN A 146 10.27 10.97 7.52
C ASN A 146 10.61 11.40 8.95
N HIS A 147 11.01 10.44 9.78
CA HIS A 147 11.40 10.64 11.19
C HIS A 147 10.32 11.27 12.06
N ALA A 148 9.04 11.08 11.70
CA ALA A 148 7.93 11.68 12.45
C ALA A 148 6.62 10.90 12.30
N LEU A 149 5.77 11.01 13.32
CA LEU A 149 4.35 10.68 13.20
C LEU A 149 3.65 11.78 12.41
N GLY A 150 3.82 11.76 11.07
CA GLY A 150 3.49 12.88 10.18
C GLY A 150 2.04 13.36 10.30
N ARG A 151 1.05 12.45 10.50
CA ARG A 151 -0.36 12.83 10.69
C ARG A 151 -0.60 13.53 12.02
N VAL A 152 0.06 13.07 13.09
CA VAL A 152 0.01 13.69 14.40
C VAL A 152 0.62 15.10 14.32
N ARG A 153 1.80 15.20 13.69
CA ARG A 153 2.51 16.47 13.52
C ARG A 153 1.70 17.51 12.75
N ILE A 154 0.99 17.12 11.69
CA ILE A 154 0.07 18.03 10.98
C ILE A 154 -1.05 18.55 11.91
N GLY A 155 -1.63 17.68 12.75
CA GLY A 155 -2.62 18.12 13.74
C GLY A 155 -2.04 19.08 14.79
N GLN A 156 -0.80 18.87 15.19
CA GLN A 156 -0.09 19.69 16.18
C GLN A 156 0.29 21.08 15.63
N THR A 157 0.35 21.28 14.32
CA THR A 157 0.59 22.62 13.75
C THR A 157 -0.44 23.64 14.19
N ILE A 158 -1.68 23.21 14.44
CA ILE A 158 -2.77 24.08 14.90
C ILE A 158 -2.47 24.63 16.31
N MET A 159 -1.84 23.79 17.14
CA MET A 159 -1.47 24.14 18.53
C MET A 159 -0.06 24.70 18.65
N ASN A 160 0.74 24.69 17.58
CA ASN A 160 2.16 24.99 17.57
C ASN A 160 2.96 24.23 18.68
N ASP A 161 2.58 22.97 18.92
CA ASP A 161 3.17 22.11 19.93
C ASP A 161 3.44 20.71 19.34
N TYR A 162 4.71 20.40 19.09
CA TYR A 162 5.16 19.18 18.38
C TYR A 162 5.66 18.07 19.29
N ARG A 163 5.29 18.07 20.56
CA ARG A 163 5.76 17.07 21.53
C ARG A 163 5.30 15.66 21.16
N GLY A 164 6.24 14.71 21.21
CA GLY A 164 5.96 13.27 21.03
C GLY A 164 5.64 12.85 19.59
N SER A 165 5.79 13.73 18.60
CA SER A 165 5.58 13.37 17.17
C SER A 165 6.87 13.04 16.43
N ASP A 166 8.02 13.34 17.00
CA ASP A 166 9.31 13.02 16.39
C ASP A 166 9.69 11.56 16.67
N ILE A 167 10.20 10.90 15.65
CA ILE A 167 10.78 9.56 15.73
C ILE A 167 12.28 9.72 15.56
N ASN A 168 13.06 9.27 16.54
CA ASN A 168 14.52 9.30 16.47
C ASN A 168 15.02 8.50 15.26
N ASN A 169 16.23 8.81 14.80
CA ASN A 169 16.87 8.13 13.69
C ASN A 169 16.94 6.61 13.94
N VAL A 170 16.12 5.87 13.22
CA VAL A 170 16.17 4.41 13.15
C VAL A 170 16.67 4.02 11.76
N ASP A 171 17.69 3.19 11.73
CA ASP A 171 18.16 2.58 10.48
C ASP A 171 17.28 1.38 10.14
N PHE A 172 16.27 1.61 9.30
CA PHE A 172 15.36 0.55 8.86
C PHE A 172 16.04 -0.47 7.94
N MET A 173 17.15 -0.12 7.30
CA MET A 173 17.94 -1.09 6.53
C MET A 173 18.60 -2.10 7.47
N LEU A 174 19.25 -1.64 8.55
CA LEU A 174 19.81 -2.53 9.57
C LEU A 174 18.71 -3.30 10.31
N TYR A 175 17.58 -2.66 10.61
CA TYR A 175 16.43 -3.30 11.24
C TYR A 175 15.90 -4.46 10.39
N GLY A 176 15.69 -4.26 9.09
CA GLY A 176 15.27 -5.31 8.18
C GLY A 176 16.28 -6.46 8.08
N LYS A 177 17.58 -6.15 7.97
CA LYS A 177 18.67 -7.14 7.96
C LYS A 177 18.71 -7.97 9.25
N ALA A 178 18.51 -7.35 10.40
CA ALA A 178 18.46 -8.04 11.70
C ALA A 178 17.32 -9.06 11.78
N LEU A 179 16.22 -8.83 11.03
CA LEU A 179 15.08 -9.76 10.93
C LEU A 179 15.22 -10.78 9.78
N GLY A 180 16.36 -10.80 9.09
CA GLY A 180 16.69 -11.74 8.01
C GLY A 180 16.32 -11.25 6.61
N MET A 181 15.73 -10.05 6.47
CA MET A 181 15.29 -9.52 5.18
C MET A 181 16.46 -8.93 4.37
N GLN A 182 16.41 -9.07 3.05
CA GLN A 182 17.22 -8.23 2.18
C GLN A 182 16.67 -6.80 2.24
N SER A 183 17.53 -5.83 2.50
CA SER A 183 17.09 -4.47 2.77
C SER A 183 17.95 -3.47 2.00
N TYR A 184 17.28 -2.47 1.43
CA TYR A 184 17.87 -1.43 0.62
C TYR A 184 17.37 -0.06 1.10
N CYS A 185 18.20 0.96 0.92
CA CYS A 185 17.83 2.35 1.19
C CYS A 185 18.04 3.15 -0.10
N PHE A 186 17.05 3.91 -0.51
CA PHE A 186 17.08 4.68 -1.75
C PHE A 186 16.96 6.17 -1.45
N SER A 187 17.81 6.96 -2.09
CA SER A 187 17.70 8.42 -2.14
C SER A 187 17.16 8.91 -3.50
N SER A 188 17.04 8.01 -4.47
CA SER A 188 16.60 8.28 -5.83
C SER A 188 15.39 7.41 -6.19
N LEU A 189 14.40 8.01 -6.85
CA LEU A 189 13.23 7.29 -7.37
C LEU A 189 13.58 6.32 -8.50
N ILE A 190 14.62 6.62 -9.28
CA ILE A 190 15.08 5.76 -10.37
C ILE A 190 15.65 4.46 -9.81
N GLU A 191 16.44 4.55 -8.74
CA GLU A 191 16.98 3.37 -8.05
C GLU A 191 15.86 2.55 -7.39
N PHE A 192 14.89 3.23 -6.76
CA PHE A 192 13.73 2.60 -6.16
C PHE A 192 12.90 1.83 -7.19
N GLU A 193 12.58 2.46 -8.33
CA GLU A 193 11.82 1.83 -9.41
C GLU A 193 12.54 0.60 -9.96
N SER A 194 13.83 0.74 -10.26
CA SER A 194 14.65 -0.36 -10.76
C SER A 194 14.70 -1.53 -9.79
N CYS A 195 14.89 -1.27 -8.49
CA CYS A 195 14.92 -2.30 -7.47
C CYS A 195 13.56 -2.97 -7.30
N LEU A 196 12.47 -2.19 -7.28
CA LEU A 196 11.11 -2.71 -7.11
C LEU A 196 10.72 -3.64 -8.26
N LEU A 197 11.08 -3.29 -9.50
CA LEU A 197 10.82 -4.11 -10.68
C LEU A 197 11.65 -5.39 -10.68
N TYR A 198 12.89 -5.34 -10.18
CA TYR A 198 13.78 -6.50 -10.10
C TYR A 198 13.40 -7.45 -8.96
N THR A 199 12.96 -6.92 -7.81
CA THR A 199 12.60 -7.71 -6.63
C THR A 199 11.15 -8.21 -6.64
N SER A 200 10.32 -7.73 -7.57
CA SER A 200 8.95 -8.21 -7.78
C SER A 200 8.99 -9.32 -8.85
N PRO A 201 9.20 -10.60 -8.48
CA PRO A 201 9.29 -11.66 -9.47
C PRO A 201 7.98 -11.75 -10.25
N SER A 202 8.10 -11.81 -11.57
CA SER A 202 6.97 -12.11 -12.44
C SER A 202 6.33 -13.43 -12.00
N PRO A 203 5.00 -13.59 -12.09
CA PRO A 203 4.34 -14.87 -11.84
C PRO A 203 4.91 -16.04 -12.64
N ARG A 204 5.68 -15.78 -13.70
CA ARG A 204 6.42 -16.79 -14.49
C ARG A 204 7.67 -17.28 -13.78
N ASP A 205 8.33 -16.43 -12.98
CA ASP A 205 9.59 -16.77 -12.31
C ASP A 205 9.34 -17.59 -11.04
N MET A 206 8.19 -17.38 -10.37
CA MET A 206 7.77 -18.14 -9.19
C MET A 206 7.37 -19.60 -9.50
N ARG A 207 7.14 -19.96 -10.76
CA ARG A 207 6.80 -21.34 -11.19
C ARG A 207 8.03 -22.20 -11.47
N ARG A 208 9.24 -21.66 -11.34
CA ARG A 208 10.51 -22.36 -11.64
C ARG A 208 11.37 -22.69 -10.43
N SER A 209 10.89 -22.40 -9.21
CA SER A 209 11.59 -22.72 -7.96
C SER A 209 10.90 -23.84 -7.18
#